data_401b4cf648f1ab7bf787cebeebc650c9
#
_entry.id   401b4cf648f1ab7bf787cebeebc650c9
#
_cell.length_a   1.000
_cell.length_b   1.000
_cell.length_c   1.000
_cell.angle_alpha   90.00
_cell.angle_beta   90.00
_cell.angle_gamma   90.00
#
_symmetry.space_group_name_H-M   'P 1'
#
loop_
_entity.id
_entity.type
_entity.pdbx_description
1 polymer ?
#
loop_
_entity_poly.entity_id
_entity_poly.type
_entity_poly.pdbx_seq_one_letter_code
_entity_poly.pdbx_strand_id
1 'polypeptide(L)'
;MPFREQLCPRLPPPLAAALDALSAREAARLEEIRIYAGRAAELVFSGDCRATDVCVDAAQMDSLLAALCGYALYSCEGQMAEGYIPMAGGHRAGVCGRMTQENGAWRMSGVSSVCIRISHDVPGASGAVRPYLLGPGDLARRVLLLGPPGCGKTTVLRDASLWLAEEKGLRVAVADEREELFGAQHGLRLHVMGGADKARAFGMLLRSMAPQVIVTDEIGRPEDADALLNAARCGVGVLASAHAGGMEEAQKRPVLRRLMRERAFDRYILLGRYGSVRGVCDETGKEMEGDERGQLGCGRDGDDRNQRDRLFALGR
;
A
#
# COMPACT_ATOMS: atom_id res chain seq x y z
N MET A 1 0.35 -1.73 18.71
CA MET A 1 0.05 -2.02 17.30
C MET A 1 -0.25 -0.71 16.60
N PRO A 2 0.46 -0.37 15.52
CA PRO A 2 0.40 0.98 14.91
C PRO A 2 -1.01 1.44 14.54
N PHE A 3 -1.89 0.52 14.07
CA PHE A 3 -3.24 0.92 13.66
C PHE A 3 -4.10 1.49 14.80
N ARG A 4 -3.91 1.05 16.05
CA ARG A 4 -4.65 1.60 17.20
C ARG A 4 -4.29 3.05 17.43
N GLU A 5 -3.01 3.38 17.41
CA GLU A 5 -2.52 4.75 17.58
C GLU A 5 -3.03 5.68 16.47
N GLN A 6 -3.23 5.13 15.27
CA GLN A 6 -3.70 5.88 14.10
C GLN A 6 -5.22 6.02 14.05
N LEU A 7 -5.98 4.99 14.47
CA LEU A 7 -7.43 4.93 14.32
C LEU A 7 -8.19 5.30 15.59
N CYS A 8 -7.78 4.81 16.78
CA CYS A 8 -8.55 5.02 18.01
C CYS A 8 -8.84 6.50 18.31
N PRO A 9 -7.94 7.46 18.06
CA PRO A 9 -8.24 8.88 18.28
C PRO A 9 -9.34 9.45 17.37
N ARG A 10 -9.69 8.74 16.29
CA ARG A 10 -10.68 9.17 15.28
C ARG A 10 -12.02 8.44 15.40
N LEU A 11 -12.08 7.43 16.27
CA LEU A 11 -13.27 6.61 16.48
C LEU A 11 -14.09 7.07 17.69
N PRO A 12 -15.40 6.79 17.73
CA PRO A 12 -16.17 6.97 18.96
C PRO A 12 -15.51 6.25 20.13
N PRO A 13 -15.45 6.86 21.33
CA PRO A 13 -14.73 6.29 22.47
C PRO A 13 -15.09 4.85 22.83
N PRO A 14 -16.38 4.41 22.78
CA PRO A 14 -16.73 3.01 23.04
C PRO A 14 -16.14 2.05 22.00
N LEU A 15 -16.06 2.47 20.72
CA LEU A 15 -15.47 1.66 19.65
C LEU A 15 -13.95 1.58 19.77
N ALA A 16 -13.31 2.69 20.10
CA ALA A 16 -11.88 2.72 20.42
C ALA A 16 -11.54 1.77 21.57
N ALA A 17 -12.33 1.81 22.67
CA ALA A 17 -12.17 0.88 23.79
C ALA A 17 -12.34 -0.58 23.39
N ALA A 18 -13.30 -0.89 22.49
CA ALA A 18 -13.48 -2.25 21.97
C ALA A 18 -12.26 -2.72 21.17
N LEU A 19 -11.60 -1.82 20.41
CA LEU A 19 -10.37 -2.14 19.70
C LEU A 19 -9.18 -2.33 20.65
N ASP A 20 -9.09 -1.51 21.69
CA ASP A 20 -8.03 -1.62 22.69
C ASP A 20 -8.13 -2.92 23.52
N ALA A 21 -9.33 -3.43 23.69
CA ALA A 21 -9.59 -4.70 24.38
C ALA A 21 -9.21 -5.95 23.55
N LEU A 22 -8.98 -5.82 22.24
CA LEU A 22 -8.54 -6.95 21.43
C LEU A 22 -7.17 -7.45 21.87
N SER A 23 -7.01 -8.76 21.98
CA SER A 23 -5.69 -9.38 22.14
C SER A 23 -4.77 -9.07 20.94
N ALA A 24 -3.46 -9.19 21.11
CA ALA A 24 -2.49 -9.00 20.01
C ALA A 24 -2.79 -9.91 18.80
N ARG A 25 -3.25 -11.15 19.07
CA ARG A 25 -3.61 -12.12 18.03
C ARG A 25 -4.88 -11.71 17.27
N GLU A 26 -5.89 -11.21 17.96
CA GLU A 26 -7.12 -10.71 17.32
C GLU A 26 -6.82 -9.44 16.52
N ALA A 27 -6.10 -8.50 17.11
CA ALA A 27 -5.73 -7.27 16.45
C ALA A 27 -4.93 -7.51 15.14
N ALA A 28 -4.04 -8.51 15.10
CA ALA A 28 -3.30 -8.90 13.91
C ALA A 28 -4.18 -9.52 12.80
N ARG A 29 -5.39 -9.98 13.13
CA ARG A 29 -6.34 -10.60 12.20
C ARG A 29 -7.50 -9.68 11.84
N LEU A 30 -7.58 -8.49 12.42
CA LEU A 30 -8.65 -7.53 12.14
C LEU A 30 -8.47 -6.97 10.73
N GLU A 31 -9.43 -7.19 9.85
CA GLU A 31 -9.40 -6.75 8.45
C GLU A 31 -10.25 -5.51 8.22
N GLU A 32 -11.44 -5.44 8.86
CA GLU A 32 -12.36 -4.32 8.66
C GLU A 32 -13.09 -3.95 9.97
N ILE A 33 -13.44 -2.68 10.08
CA ILE A 33 -14.40 -2.16 11.07
C ILE A 33 -15.58 -1.62 10.29
N ARG A 34 -16.76 -2.21 10.47
CA ARG A 34 -17.99 -1.80 9.79
C ARG A 34 -18.89 -1.05 10.76
N ILE A 35 -19.27 0.13 10.39
CA ILE A 35 -20.10 1.04 11.21
C ILE A 35 -21.33 1.41 10.40
N TYR A 36 -22.51 1.19 10.96
CA TYR A 36 -23.79 1.47 10.35
C TYR A 36 -24.57 2.43 11.24
N ALA A 37 -25.21 3.45 10.65
CA ALA A 37 -26.08 4.34 11.42
C ALA A 37 -27.27 3.56 12.00
N GLY A 38 -27.46 3.64 13.32
CA GLY A 38 -28.57 2.98 14.03
C GLY A 38 -28.42 1.47 14.22
N ARG A 39 -27.21 0.89 14.00
CA ARG A 39 -26.96 -0.53 14.22
C ARG A 39 -25.62 -0.74 14.93
N ALA A 40 -25.47 -1.90 15.55
CA ALA A 40 -24.21 -2.31 16.17
C ALA A 40 -23.07 -2.34 15.15
N ALA A 41 -21.93 -1.78 15.50
CA ALA A 41 -20.72 -1.86 14.70
C ALA A 41 -20.16 -3.29 14.72
N GLU A 42 -19.48 -3.68 13.66
CA GLU A 42 -18.91 -5.01 13.46
C GLU A 42 -17.40 -4.95 13.30
N LEU A 43 -16.70 -5.90 13.92
CA LEU A 43 -15.28 -6.17 13.73
C LEU A 43 -15.14 -7.42 12.86
N VAL A 44 -14.54 -7.26 11.69
CA VAL A 44 -14.34 -8.34 10.73
C VAL A 44 -12.90 -8.82 10.81
N PHE A 45 -12.75 -10.09 11.08
CA PHE A 45 -11.46 -10.78 11.16
C PHE A 45 -11.33 -11.77 10.00
N SER A 46 -10.13 -12.24 9.72
CA SER A 46 -9.93 -13.28 8.72
C SER A 46 -10.76 -14.52 9.05
N GLY A 47 -11.88 -14.70 8.32
CA GLY A 47 -12.79 -15.83 8.46
C GLY A 47 -13.85 -15.72 9.58
N ASP A 48 -13.98 -14.56 10.24
CA ASP A 48 -14.95 -14.34 11.33
C ASP A 48 -15.46 -12.89 11.34
N CYS A 49 -16.67 -12.68 11.89
CA CYS A 49 -17.26 -11.36 12.07
C CYS A 49 -17.94 -11.31 13.44
N ARG A 50 -17.62 -10.27 14.22
CA ARG A 50 -18.12 -10.09 15.58
C ARG A 50 -18.84 -8.74 15.69
N ALA A 51 -20.11 -8.73 16.07
CA ALA A 51 -20.82 -7.52 16.44
C ALA A 51 -20.28 -6.99 17.78
N THR A 52 -20.24 -5.67 17.90
CA THR A 52 -19.94 -4.96 19.16
C THR A 52 -21.22 -4.46 19.80
N ASP A 53 -21.14 -3.99 21.06
CA ASP A 53 -22.25 -3.30 21.72
C ASP A 53 -22.34 -1.81 21.34
N VAL A 54 -21.53 -1.35 20.40
CA VAL A 54 -21.44 0.06 19.99
C VAL A 54 -22.40 0.33 18.84
N CYS A 55 -23.38 1.18 19.09
CA CYS A 55 -24.30 1.69 18.09
C CYS A 55 -24.02 3.18 17.85
N VAL A 56 -23.91 3.58 16.59
CA VAL A 56 -23.64 4.97 16.15
C VAL A 56 -24.91 5.52 15.54
N ASP A 57 -25.44 6.63 16.07
CA ASP A 57 -26.56 7.35 15.49
C ASP A 57 -26.12 8.25 14.32
N ALA A 58 -27.07 8.95 13.67
CA ALA A 58 -26.77 9.80 12.52
C ALA A 58 -25.86 10.98 12.88
N ALA A 59 -26.05 11.61 14.06
CA ALA A 59 -25.22 12.74 14.50
C ALA A 59 -23.80 12.29 14.85
N GLN A 60 -23.68 11.12 15.47
CA GLN A 60 -22.38 10.49 15.75
C GLN A 60 -21.68 10.06 14.44
N MET A 61 -22.43 9.67 13.39
CA MET A 61 -21.87 9.36 12.08
C MET A 61 -21.22 10.59 11.43
N ASP A 62 -21.87 11.75 11.51
CA ASP A 62 -21.31 13.02 11.02
C ASP A 62 -20.04 13.41 11.79
N SER A 63 -20.05 13.22 13.12
CA SER A 63 -18.88 13.44 13.96
C SER A 63 -17.73 12.49 13.63
N LEU A 64 -18.04 11.20 13.37
CA LEU A 64 -17.08 10.21 12.92
C LEU A 64 -16.44 10.62 11.59
N LEU A 65 -17.25 11.03 10.61
CA LEU A 65 -16.73 11.47 9.31
C LEU A 65 -15.79 12.67 9.45
N ALA A 66 -16.16 13.67 10.27
CA ALA A 66 -15.30 14.81 10.53
C ALA A 66 -13.95 14.36 11.13
N ALA A 67 -13.96 13.43 12.08
CA ALA A 67 -12.75 12.89 12.70
C ALA A 67 -11.91 12.07 11.71
N LEU A 68 -12.52 11.25 10.85
CA LEU A 68 -11.83 10.48 9.80
C LEU A 68 -11.13 11.41 8.80
N CYS A 69 -11.78 12.53 8.42
CA CYS A 69 -11.21 13.57 7.58
C CYS A 69 -10.21 14.50 8.31
N GLY A 70 -9.85 14.22 9.56
CA GLY A 70 -8.97 15.09 10.34
C GLY A 70 -9.56 16.49 10.58
N TYR A 71 -10.88 16.59 10.66
CA TYR A 71 -11.68 17.83 10.79
C TYR A 71 -11.55 18.79 9.59
N ALA A 72 -11.07 18.27 8.44
CA ALA A 72 -10.93 19.00 7.19
C ALA A 72 -11.83 18.38 6.09
N LEU A 73 -13.14 18.28 6.33
CA LEU A 73 -14.12 17.64 5.43
C LEU A 73 -14.00 18.14 3.98
N TYR A 74 -13.79 19.45 3.81
CA TYR A 74 -13.64 20.07 2.49
C TYR A 74 -12.47 19.48 1.68
N SER A 75 -11.38 19.11 2.35
CA SER A 75 -10.21 18.49 1.70
C SER A 75 -10.49 17.05 1.26
N CYS A 76 -11.49 16.38 1.83
CA CYS A 76 -11.86 15.01 1.52
C CYS A 76 -13.06 14.90 0.55
N GLU A 77 -13.68 16.01 0.14
CA GLU A 77 -14.90 15.98 -0.71
C GLU A 77 -14.69 15.20 -2.00
N GLY A 78 -13.54 15.38 -2.66
CA GLY A 78 -13.22 14.65 -3.89
C GLY A 78 -13.18 13.14 -3.70
N GLN A 79 -12.47 12.68 -2.68
CA GLN A 79 -12.34 11.25 -2.35
C GLN A 79 -13.67 10.68 -1.83
N MET A 80 -14.40 11.46 -1.01
CA MET A 80 -15.75 11.06 -0.56
C MET A 80 -16.73 10.91 -1.73
N ALA A 81 -16.62 11.73 -2.77
CA ALA A 81 -17.39 11.57 -3.98
C ALA A 81 -17.05 10.29 -4.74
N GLU A 82 -15.84 9.78 -4.59
CA GLU A 82 -15.39 8.47 -5.07
C GLU A 82 -15.70 7.32 -4.10
N GLY A 83 -16.36 7.60 -2.96
CA GLY A 83 -16.82 6.63 -1.98
C GLY A 83 -15.80 6.22 -0.94
N TYR A 84 -14.71 6.98 -0.71
CA TYR A 84 -13.72 6.64 0.30
C TYR A 84 -13.02 7.85 0.90
N ILE A 85 -12.39 7.63 2.07
CA ILE A 85 -11.48 8.56 2.75
C ILE A 85 -10.18 7.82 2.99
N PRO A 86 -9.04 8.31 2.45
CA PRO A 86 -7.72 7.76 2.77
C PRO A 86 -7.34 8.14 4.21
N MET A 87 -6.65 7.25 4.90
CA MET A 87 -6.27 7.44 6.29
C MET A 87 -4.78 7.15 6.50
N ALA A 88 -4.20 7.76 7.53
CA ALA A 88 -2.82 7.51 7.90
C ALA A 88 -2.53 6.01 8.07
N GLY A 89 -1.32 5.57 7.69
CA GLY A 89 -0.92 4.16 7.75
C GLY A 89 -1.46 3.30 6.62
N GLY A 90 -2.00 3.91 5.55
CA GLY A 90 -2.57 3.20 4.41
C GLY A 90 -3.92 2.53 4.71
N HIS A 91 -4.56 2.90 5.83
CA HIS A 91 -5.95 2.51 6.08
C HIS A 91 -6.88 3.25 5.13
N ARG A 92 -8.06 2.72 4.90
CA ARG A 92 -9.05 3.32 4.00
C ARG A 92 -10.44 3.17 4.57
N ALA A 93 -11.15 4.26 4.71
CA ALA A 93 -12.55 4.24 5.10
C ALA A 93 -13.43 4.36 3.85
N GLY A 94 -14.07 3.27 3.44
CA GLY A 94 -15.17 3.30 2.46
C GLY A 94 -16.38 3.97 3.09
N VAL A 95 -17.02 4.87 2.37
CA VAL A 95 -18.22 5.61 2.83
C VAL A 95 -19.37 5.37 1.89
N CYS A 96 -20.56 5.14 2.45
CA CYS A 96 -21.81 4.97 1.71
C CYS A 96 -22.88 5.87 2.26
N GLY A 97 -23.59 6.54 1.37
CA GLY A 97 -24.65 7.48 1.72
C GLY A 97 -25.43 7.92 0.49
N ARG A 98 -26.12 9.04 0.59
CA ARG A 98 -26.85 9.64 -0.53
C ARG A 98 -25.88 10.50 -1.35
N MET A 99 -25.88 10.29 -2.66
CA MET A 99 -25.18 11.15 -3.62
C MET A 99 -26.11 12.26 -4.11
N THR A 100 -25.63 13.49 -4.07
CA THR A 100 -26.30 14.68 -4.63
C THR A 100 -25.38 15.36 -5.63
N GLN A 101 -25.97 16.03 -6.62
CA GLN A 101 -25.20 16.79 -7.60
C GLN A 101 -25.42 18.29 -7.34
N GLU A 102 -24.36 19.02 -7.06
CA GLU A 102 -24.37 20.46 -6.83
C GLU A 102 -23.37 21.13 -7.75
N ASN A 103 -23.79 22.11 -8.53
CA ASN A 103 -22.93 22.83 -9.49
C ASN A 103 -22.14 21.91 -10.44
N GLY A 104 -22.73 20.78 -10.84
CA GLY A 104 -22.08 19.79 -11.71
C GLY A 104 -21.12 18.82 -11.00
N ALA A 105 -20.83 19.01 -9.73
CA ALA A 105 -20.01 18.12 -8.92
C ALA A 105 -20.88 17.16 -8.10
N TRP A 106 -20.45 15.89 -7.99
CA TRP A 106 -21.06 14.92 -7.10
C TRP A 106 -20.57 15.11 -5.67
N ARG A 107 -21.49 15.09 -4.72
CA ARG A 107 -21.22 15.19 -3.28
C ARG A 107 -21.92 14.07 -2.53
N MET A 108 -21.26 13.52 -1.53
CA MET A 108 -21.87 12.58 -0.60
C MET A 108 -22.57 13.35 0.52
N SER A 109 -23.82 13.01 0.76
CA SER A 109 -24.63 13.56 1.86
C SER A 109 -25.32 12.43 2.62
N GLY A 110 -25.58 12.64 3.92
CA GLY A 110 -26.33 11.69 4.74
C GLY A 110 -25.67 10.30 4.73
N VAL A 111 -24.41 10.21 5.19
CA VAL A 111 -23.68 8.95 5.23
C VAL A 111 -24.37 7.96 6.18
N SER A 112 -24.67 6.78 5.66
CA SER A 112 -25.40 5.71 6.36
C SER A 112 -24.47 4.60 6.88
N SER A 113 -23.29 4.45 6.27
CA SER A 113 -22.31 3.45 6.73
C SER A 113 -20.88 3.82 6.35
N VAL A 114 -19.96 3.33 7.16
CA VAL A 114 -18.51 3.43 6.97
C VAL A 114 -17.89 2.05 7.15
N CYS A 115 -16.99 1.67 6.23
CA CYS A 115 -16.20 0.45 6.32
C CYS A 115 -14.72 0.81 6.34
N ILE A 116 -14.06 0.73 7.50
CA ILE A 116 -12.64 1.02 7.65
C ILE A 116 -11.87 -0.26 7.40
N ARG A 117 -11.10 -0.31 6.31
CA ARG A 117 -10.16 -1.39 6.02
C ARG A 117 -8.85 -1.15 6.73
N ILE A 118 -8.41 -2.17 7.47
CA ILE A 118 -7.19 -2.12 8.26
C ILE A 118 -6.02 -2.54 7.38
N SER A 119 -5.05 -1.65 7.24
CA SER A 119 -3.76 -1.98 6.67
C SER A 119 -2.81 -2.41 7.78
N HIS A 120 -2.17 -3.55 7.62
CA HIS A 120 -1.18 -4.05 8.57
C HIS A 120 0.22 -3.85 8.04
N ASP A 121 1.09 -3.26 8.85
CA ASP A 121 2.52 -3.30 8.60
C ASP A 121 3.04 -4.71 8.92
N VAL A 122 3.77 -5.28 7.99
CA VAL A 122 4.39 -6.60 8.13
C VAL A 122 5.91 -6.42 7.99
N PRO A 123 6.61 -6.14 9.12
CA PRO A 123 8.06 -6.01 9.09
C PRO A 123 8.72 -7.25 8.51
N GLY A 124 9.67 -7.05 7.59
CA GLY A 124 10.36 -8.14 6.91
C GLY A 124 9.63 -8.72 5.70
N ALA A 125 8.46 -8.19 5.33
CA ALA A 125 7.72 -8.64 4.15
C ALA A 125 8.55 -8.52 2.85
N SER A 126 9.48 -7.58 2.78
CA SER A 126 10.38 -7.39 1.64
C SER A 126 11.62 -8.30 1.67
N GLY A 127 11.82 -9.11 2.70
CA GLY A 127 13.05 -9.89 2.89
C GLY A 127 13.47 -10.68 1.66
N ALA A 128 12.52 -11.32 0.98
CA ALA A 128 12.78 -12.10 -0.23
C ALA A 128 13.14 -11.24 -1.47
N VAL A 129 12.78 -9.95 -1.49
CA VAL A 129 13.06 -9.04 -2.62
C VAL A 129 14.29 -8.18 -2.38
N ARG A 130 14.69 -7.94 -1.12
CA ARG A 130 15.83 -7.06 -0.74
C ARG A 130 17.11 -7.32 -1.53
N PRO A 131 17.52 -8.59 -1.81
CA PRO A 131 18.75 -8.88 -2.58
C PRO A 131 18.76 -8.28 -3.98
N TYR A 132 17.59 -7.99 -4.53
CA TYR A 132 17.43 -7.50 -5.91
C TYR A 132 17.24 -5.99 -6.00
N LEU A 133 17.05 -5.29 -4.86
CA LEU A 133 16.76 -3.85 -4.83
C LEU A 133 18.01 -2.99 -5.02
N LEU A 134 19.17 -3.52 -4.67
CA LEU A 134 20.44 -2.81 -4.76
C LEU A 134 21.40 -3.51 -5.72
N GLY A 135 22.21 -2.74 -6.41
CA GLY A 135 23.32 -3.17 -7.24
C GLY A 135 24.67 -3.02 -6.55
N PRO A 136 25.78 -3.16 -7.30
CA PRO A 136 27.12 -2.92 -6.77
C PRO A 136 27.24 -1.52 -6.17
N GLY A 137 27.90 -1.41 -5.01
CA GLY A 137 28.07 -0.14 -4.30
C GLY A 137 26.79 0.42 -3.71
N ASP A 138 25.82 -0.43 -3.37
CA ASP A 138 24.49 -0.07 -2.82
C ASP A 138 23.71 0.92 -3.71
N LEU A 139 23.97 0.93 -5.02
CA LEU A 139 23.21 1.71 -5.98
C LEU A 139 21.79 1.14 -6.13
N ALA A 140 20.80 1.98 -5.96
CA ALA A 140 19.41 1.56 -6.10
C ALA A 140 19.10 1.13 -7.54
N ARG A 141 18.55 -0.08 -7.69
CA ARG A 141 18.06 -0.60 -8.97
C ARG A 141 16.65 -0.11 -9.27
N ARG A 142 16.28 -0.23 -10.52
CA ARG A 142 14.91 -0.06 -10.99
C ARG A 142 14.24 -1.43 -11.01
N VAL A 143 13.30 -1.62 -10.11
CA VAL A 143 12.66 -2.93 -9.87
C VAL A 143 11.15 -2.82 -10.02
N LEU A 144 10.54 -3.74 -10.77
CA LEU A 144 9.10 -3.86 -10.90
C LEU A 144 8.61 -5.16 -10.24
N LEU A 145 7.74 -5.01 -9.26
CA LEU A 145 7.03 -6.12 -8.62
C LEU A 145 5.78 -6.47 -9.42
N LEU A 146 5.68 -7.69 -9.92
CA LEU A 146 4.54 -8.22 -10.67
C LEU A 146 3.82 -9.27 -9.84
N GLY A 147 2.49 -9.22 -9.82
CA GLY A 147 1.70 -10.22 -9.14
C GLY A 147 0.20 -9.95 -9.22
N PRO A 148 -0.65 -10.95 -8.96
CA PRO A 148 -2.10 -10.78 -8.96
C PRO A 148 -2.57 -9.83 -7.83
N PRO A 149 -3.83 -9.34 -7.88
CA PRO A 149 -4.43 -8.62 -6.76
C PRO A 149 -4.34 -9.41 -5.46
N GLY A 150 -4.10 -8.72 -4.33
CA GLY A 150 -4.05 -9.34 -3.00
C GLY A 150 -2.83 -10.22 -2.70
N CYS A 151 -1.83 -10.32 -3.60
CA CYS A 151 -0.64 -11.12 -3.33
C CYS A 151 0.38 -10.47 -2.38
N GLY A 152 0.14 -9.24 -1.90
CA GLY A 152 1.00 -8.55 -0.94
C GLY A 152 1.97 -7.53 -1.54
N LYS A 153 1.82 -7.10 -2.81
CA LYS A 153 2.69 -6.09 -3.45
C LYS A 153 2.83 -4.81 -2.63
N THR A 154 1.71 -4.23 -2.20
CA THR A 154 1.70 -2.99 -1.40
C THR A 154 2.43 -3.17 -0.07
N THR A 155 2.24 -4.32 0.60
CA THR A 155 2.94 -4.66 1.85
C THR A 155 4.45 -4.77 1.62
N VAL A 156 4.87 -5.45 0.56
CA VAL A 156 6.29 -5.57 0.18
C VAL A 156 6.89 -4.21 -0.18
N LEU A 157 6.17 -3.38 -0.96
CA LEU A 157 6.62 -2.03 -1.31
C LEU A 157 6.83 -1.16 -0.07
N ARG A 158 5.89 -1.21 0.89
CA ARG A 158 5.94 -0.43 2.12
C ARG A 158 7.15 -0.83 2.96
N ASP A 159 7.32 -2.13 3.25
CA ASP A 159 8.44 -2.64 4.04
C ASP A 159 9.81 -2.39 3.34
N ALA A 160 9.87 -2.56 2.01
CA ALA A 160 11.07 -2.27 1.24
C ALA A 160 11.45 -0.78 1.27
N SER A 161 10.45 0.11 1.20
CA SER A 161 10.68 1.56 1.27
C SER A 161 11.28 1.97 2.61
N LEU A 162 10.74 1.45 3.71
CA LEU A 162 11.27 1.67 5.06
C LEU A 162 12.68 1.11 5.20
N TRP A 163 12.90 -0.12 4.74
CA TRP A 163 14.23 -0.74 4.76
C TRP A 163 15.27 0.08 3.97
N LEU A 164 14.93 0.55 2.77
CA LEU A 164 15.82 1.40 1.97
C LEU A 164 16.15 2.73 2.67
N ALA A 165 15.17 3.32 3.35
CA ALA A 165 15.33 4.61 4.01
C ALA A 165 16.04 4.49 5.37
N GLU A 166 15.61 3.55 6.22
CA GLU A 166 16.05 3.45 7.61
C GLU A 166 17.34 2.64 7.74
N GLU A 167 17.41 1.48 7.08
CA GLU A 167 18.57 0.58 7.21
C GLU A 167 19.67 0.89 6.17
N LYS A 168 19.31 1.28 4.93
CA LYS A 168 20.28 1.61 3.88
C LYS A 168 20.61 3.10 3.81
N GLY A 169 19.87 3.94 4.52
CA GLY A 169 20.13 5.38 4.58
C GLY A 169 19.89 6.13 3.28
N LEU A 170 19.16 5.55 2.32
CA LEU A 170 18.88 6.18 1.05
C LEU A 170 17.80 7.26 1.18
N ARG A 171 17.85 8.29 0.33
CA ARG A 171 16.77 9.26 0.18
C ARG A 171 15.66 8.64 -0.66
N VAL A 172 14.59 8.21 0.01
CA VAL A 172 13.44 7.56 -0.61
C VAL A 172 12.29 8.54 -0.72
N ALA A 173 11.75 8.71 -1.92
CA ALA A 173 10.53 9.45 -2.19
C ALA A 173 9.42 8.51 -2.64
N VAL A 174 8.19 8.74 -2.20
CA VAL A 174 7.04 7.90 -2.48
C VAL A 174 5.97 8.72 -3.19
N ALA A 175 5.57 8.29 -4.38
CA ALA A 175 4.42 8.80 -5.11
C ALA A 175 3.22 7.89 -4.79
N ASP A 176 2.42 8.29 -3.81
CA ASP A 176 1.31 7.52 -3.22
C ASP A 176 -0.03 8.12 -3.66
N GLU A 177 -0.37 8.00 -4.95
CA GLU A 177 -1.53 8.64 -5.56
C GLU A 177 -2.85 8.36 -4.80
N ARG A 178 -3.04 7.13 -4.36
CA ARG A 178 -4.25 6.68 -3.65
C ARG A 178 -4.11 6.68 -2.13
N GLU A 179 -2.97 7.12 -1.64
CA GLU A 179 -2.63 7.11 -0.21
C GLU A 179 -2.75 5.70 0.45
N GLU A 180 -2.47 4.65 -0.35
CA GLU A 180 -2.55 3.25 0.08
C GLU A 180 -1.20 2.70 0.61
N LEU A 181 -0.07 3.35 0.29
CA LEU A 181 1.24 2.97 0.82
C LEU A 181 1.45 3.51 2.24
N PHE A 182 1.45 4.80 2.39
CA PHE A 182 1.73 5.48 3.66
C PHE A 182 0.64 6.47 4.07
N GLY A 183 -0.13 6.99 3.09
CA GLY A 183 -1.11 8.04 3.34
C GLY A 183 -0.45 9.26 4.00
N ALA A 184 -1.18 9.94 4.87
CA ALA A 184 -0.70 11.09 5.64
C ALA A 184 0.10 10.67 6.90
N GLN A 185 0.94 9.66 6.82
CA GLN A 185 1.75 9.20 7.96
C GLN A 185 2.92 10.14 8.23
N HIS A 186 3.14 10.47 9.52
CA HIS A 186 4.23 11.33 9.99
C HIS A 186 5.33 10.51 10.68
N GLY A 187 6.51 11.10 10.83
CA GLY A 187 7.62 10.52 11.60
C GLY A 187 8.44 9.47 10.85
N LEU A 188 8.18 9.25 9.57
CA LEU A 188 8.98 8.36 8.73
C LEU A 188 10.13 9.12 8.05
N ARG A 189 11.24 8.42 7.80
CA ARG A 189 12.37 8.95 7.01
C ARG A 189 12.10 8.85 5.50
N LEU A 190 10.87 9.18 5.07
CA LEU A 190 10.39 9.12 3.70
C LEU A 190 9.83 10.48 3.28
N HIS A 191 9.96 10.81 1.99
CA HIS A 191 9.27 11.94 1.38
C HIS A 191 8.02 11.42 0.65
N VAL A 192 6.86 11.44 1.32
CA VAL A 192 5.61 10.93 0.75
C VAL A 192 4.82 12.07 0.10
N MET A 193 4.41 11.87 -1.14
CA MET A 193 3.49 12.75 -1.86
C MET A 193 2.23 11.97 -2.19
N GLY A 194 1.14 12.26 -1.47
CA GLY A 194 -0.18 11.67 -1.64
C GLY A 194 -1.12 12.53 -2.47
N GLY A 195 -2.20 11.95 -2.97
CA GLY A 195 -3.32 12.66 -3.61
C GLY A 195 -3.03 13.32 -4.96
N ALA A 196 -1.83 13.20 -5.49
CA ALA A 196 -1.46 13.70 -6.82
C ALA A 196 -1.27 12.52 -7.78
N ASP A 197 -1.63 12.73 -9.06
CA ASP A 197 -1.31 11.74 -10.09
C ASP A 197 0.21 11.46 -10.12
N LYS A 198 0.58 10.23 -10.48
CA LYS A 198 1.98 9.76 -10.42
C LYS A 198 2.91 10.61 -11.27
N ALA A 199 2.49 10.99 -12.48
CA ALA A 199 3.33 11.77 -13.39
C ALA A 199 3.69 13.13 -12.79
N ARG A 200 2.72 13.80 -12.17
CA ARG A 200 2.93 15.07 -11.46
C ARG A 200 3.79 14.88 -10.21
N ALA A 201 3.49 13.87 -9.39
CA ALA A 201 4.24 13.55 -8.18
C ALA A 201 5.72 13.27 -8.49
N PHE A 202 6.02 12.43 -9.49
CA PHE A 202 7.39 12.15 -9.93
C PHE A 202 8.13 13.42 -10.32
N GLY A 203 7.50 14.27 -11.17
CA GLY A 203 8.10 15.53 -11.59
C GLY A 203 8.42 16.48 -10.43
N MET A 204 7.56 16.54 -9.42
CA MET A 204 7.78 17.36 -8.22
C MET A 204 8.87 16.77 -7.33
N LEU A 205 8.79 15.47 -7.02
CA LEU A 205 9.76 14.76 -6.16
C LEU A 205 11.18 14.82 -6.73
N LEU A 206 11.35 14.58 -8.04
CA LEU A 206 12.65 14.65 -8.71
C LEU A 206 13.29 16.05 -8.59
N ARG A 207 12.49 17.12 -8.76
CA ARG A 207 13.01 18.50 -8.71
C ARG A 207 13.28 18.99 -7.31
N SER A 208 12.49 18.56 -6.31
CA SER A 208 12.51 19.19 -4.98
C SER A 208 13.22 18.35 -3.92
N MET A 209 13.22 17.01 -4.03
CA MET A 209 13.70 16.13 -2.96
C MET A 209 15.02 15.41 -3.29
N ALA A 210 15.53 15.52 -4.55
CA ALA A 210 16.73 14.84 -5.01
C ALA A 210 16.79 13.36 -4.53
N PRO A 211 15.76 12.54 -4.80
CA PRO A 211 15.69 11.18 -4.30
C PRO A 211 16.73 10.28 -4.96
N GLN A 212 17.17 9.26 -4.23
CA GLN A 212 17.97 8.16 -4.78
C GLN A 212 17.06 7.02 -5.25
N VAL A 213 15.86 6.92 -4.65
CA VAL A 213 14.83 5.95 -5.03
C VAL A 213 13.47 6.64 -5.05
N ILE A 214 12.68 6.38 -6.09
CA ILE A 214 11.25 6.71 -6.11
C ILE A 214 10.47 5.41 -6.03
N VAL A 215 9.50 5.39 -5.11
CA VAL A 215 8.58 4.27 -4.93
C VAL A 215 7.19 4.67 -5.38
N THR A 216 6.49 3.77 -6.06
CA THR A 216 5.09 3.93 -6.42
C THR A 216 4.39 2.58 -6.55
N ASP A 217 3.10 2.56 -6.31
CA ASP A 217 2.27 1.37 -6.54
C ASP A 217 1.58 1.41 -7.92
N GLU A 218 1.04 0.30 -8.31
CA GLU A 218 0.07 0.07 -9.40
C GLU A 218 0.28 0.90 -10.68
N ILE A 219 1.34 0.60 -11.43
CA ILE A 219 1.57 1.20 -12.75
C ILE A 219 0.53 0.66 -13.74
N GLY A 220 -0.20 1.56 -14.41
CA GLY A 220 -1.23 1.15 -15.34
C GLY A 220 -1.54 2.12 -16.47
N ARG A 221 -1.25 3.42 -16.29
CA ARG A 221 -1.55 4.47 -17.27
C ARG A 221 -0.34 4.80 -18.16
N PRO A 222 -0.56 5.27 -19.41
CA PRO A 222 0.53 5.69 -20.29
C PRO A 222 1.42 6.78 -19.66
N GLU A 223 0.84 7.71 -18.90
CA GLU A 223 1.50 8.81 -18.21
C GLU A 223 2.46 8.30 -17.12
N ASP A 224 2.11 7.17 -16.48
CA ASP A 224 2.98 6.51 -15.50
C ASP A 224 4.28 6.04 -16.17
N ALA A 225 4.19 5.51 -17.41
CA ALA A 225 5.36 5.08 -18.16
C ALA A 225 6.30 6.24 -18.48
N ASP A 226 5.76 7.38 -18.89
CA ASP A 226 6.57 8.58 -19.19
C ASP A 226 7.30 9.08 -17.94
N ALA A 227 6.61 9.10 -16.80
CA ALA A 227 7.19 9.52 -15.52
C ALA A 227 8.33 8.58 -15.07
N LEU A 228 8.12 7.26 -15.18
CA LEU A 228 9.12 6.25 -14.85
C LEU A 228 10.35 6.31 -15.75
N LEU A 229 10.15 6.45 -17.06
CA LEU A 229 11.25 6.60 -18.02
C LEU A 229 12.06 7.87 -17.77
N ASN A 230 11.40 8.95 -17.38
CA ASN A 230 12.08 10.18 -17.00
C ASN A 230 12.93 10.00 -15.73
N ALA A 231 12.40 9.36 -14.69
CA ALA A 231 13.15 9.03 -13.47
C ALA A 231 14.37 8.15 -13.78
N ALA A 232 14.19 7.12 -14.62
CA ALA A 232 15.27 6.25 -15.06
C ALA A 232 16.40 7.03 -15.79
N ARG A 233 16.05 7.98 -16.65
CA ARG A 233 17.01 8.85 -17.35
C ARG A 233 17.76 9.78 -16.39
N CYS A 234 17.15 10.16 -15.28
CA CYS A 234 17.81 10.93 -14.22
C CYS A 234 18.73 10.09 -13.33
N GLY A 235 18.88 8.79 -13.58
CA GLY A 235 19.73 7.89 -12.79
C GLY A 235 19.14 7.54 -11.41
N VAL A 236 17.85 7.75 -11.21
CA VAL A 236 17.14 7.45 -9.95
C VAL A 236 16.65 6.01 -9.97
N GLY A 237 16.88 5.27 -8.88
CA GLY A 237 16.28 3.96 -8.67
C GLY A 237 14.76 4.05 -8.61
N VAL A 238 14.10 3.00 -9.06
CA VAL A 238 12.63 2.93 -9.05
C VAL A 238 12.19 1.62 -8.44
N LEU A 239 11.30 1.68 -7.45
CA LEU A 239 10.62 0.50 -6.93
C LEU A 239 9.12 0.67 -7.16
N ALA A 240 8.57 -0.16 -8.03
CA ALA A 240 7.18 -0.02 -8.44
C ALA A 240 6.45 -1.36 -8.46
N SER A 241 5.12 -1.34 -8.53
CA SER A 241 4.31 -2.55 -8.71
C SER A 241 3.34 -2.43 -9.89
N ALA A 242 2.97 -3.59 -10.43
CA ALA A 242 1.91 -3.69 -11.42
C ALA A 242 1.15 -5.03 -11.27
N HIS A 243 -0.09 -5.03 -11.74
CA HIS A 243 -0.88 -6.25 -11.79
C HIS A 243 -0.52 -7.05 -13.04
N ALA A 244 0.09 -8.22 -12.85
CA ALA A 244 0.23 -9.26 -13.87
C ALA A 244 0.55 -10.59 -13.19
N GLY A 245 -0.06 -11.68 -13.62
CA GLY A 245 0.18 -13.02 -13.08
C GLY A 245 1.53 -13.61 -13.49
N GLY A 246 2.23 -12.99 -14.45
CA GLY A 246 3.54 -13.41 -14.98
C GLY A 246 4.02 -12.51 -16.09
N MET A 247 5.22 -12.79 -16.62
CA MET A 247 5.85 -12.00 -17.69
C MET A 247 5.03 -11.98 -18.97
N GLU A 248 4.42 -13.09 -19.35
CA GLU A 248 3.57 -13.17 -20.57
C GLU A 248 2.35 -12.22 -20.47
N GLU A 249 1.71 -12.16 -19.30
CA GLU A 249 0.60 -11.23 -19.07
C GLU A 249 1.08 -9.78 -19.08
N ALA A 250 2.23 -9.51 -18.45
CA ALA A 250 2.83 -8.19 -18.46
C ALA A 250 3.11 -7.69 -19.87
N GLN A 251 3.64 -8.55 -20.76
CA GLN A 251 3.90 -8.23 -22.17
C GLN A 251 2.63 -7.92 -22.97
N LYS A 252 1.47 -8.46 -22.58
CA LYS A 252 0.18 -8.17 -23.24
C LYS A 252 -0.36 -6.79 -22.88
N ARG A 253 0.07 -6.20 -21.75
CA ARG A 253 -0.36 -4.87 -21.29
C ARG A 253 0.45 -3.77 -22.00
N PRO A 254 -0.18 -2.85 -22.75
CA PRO A 254 0.54 -1.88 -23.58
C PRO A 254 1.58 -1.06 -22.81
N VAL A 255 1.22 -0.60 -21.61
CA VAL A 255 2.10 0.22 -20.75
C VAL A 255 3.32 -0.57 -20.30
N LEU A 256 3.13 -1.79 -19.78
CA LEU A 256 4.22 -2.64 -19.31
C LEU A 256 5.12 -3.09 -20.48
N ARG A 257 4.53 -3.45 -21.61
CA ARG A 257 5.26 -3.80 -22.84
C ARG A 257 6.17 -2.64 -23.31
N ARG A 258 5.67 -1.39 -23.23
CA ARG A 258 6.49 -0.20 -23.55
C ARG A 258 7.68 -0.07 -22.60
N LEU A 259 7.43 -0.17 -21.28
CA LEU A 259 8.48 -0.10 -20.25
C LEU A 259 9.53 -1.19 -20.42
N MET A 260 9.13 -2.40 -20.77
CA MET A 260 10.04 -3.52 -21.06
C MET A 260 10.89 -3.25 -22.30
N ARG A 261 10.25 -2.81 -23.39
CA ARG A 261 10.97 -2.48 -24.63
C ARG A 261 12.01 -1.36 -24.43
N GLU A 262 11.70 -0.38 -23.60
CA GLU A 262 12.59 0.74 -23.28
C GLU A 262 13.56 0.44 -22.12
N ARG A 263 13.57 -0.80 -21.61
CA ARG A 263 14.41 -1.27 -20.49
C ARG A 263 14.34 -0.35 -19.27
N ALA A 264 13.11 0.03 -18.92
CA ALA A 264 12.85 0.92 -17.80
C ALA A 264 13.27 0.32 -16.45
N PHE A 265 13.26 -1.00 -16.34
CA PHE A 265 13.60 -1.75 -15.13
C PHE A 265 14.79 -2.67 -15.33
N ASP A 266 15.63 -2.79 -14.31
CA ASP A 266 16.77 -3.70 -14.26
C ASP A 266 16.35 -5.10 -13.84
N ARG A 267 15.24 -5.20 -13.09
CA ARG A 267 14.68 -6.46 -12.59
C ARG A 267 13.15 -6.46 -12.59
N TYR A 268 12.57 -7.60 -12.91
CA TYR A 268 11.15 -7.91 -12.72
C TYR A 268 11.05 -9.04 -11.71
N ILE A 269 10.31 -8.83 -10.61
CA ILE A 269 10.14 -9.82 -9.55
C ILE A 269 8.68 -10.30 -9.57
N LEU A 270 8.51 -11.59 -9.80
CA LEU A 270 7.20 -12.23 -9.81
C LEU A 270 6.82 -12.63 -8.38
N LEU A 271 5.76 -12.03 -7.84
CA LEU A 271 5.28 -12.33 -6.51
C LEU A 271 4.16 -13.36 -6.52
N GLY A 272 4.24 -14.29 -5.59
CA GLY A 272 3.19 -15.22 -5.21
C GLY A 272 2.40 -14.73 -4.01
N ARG A 273 1.67 -15.64 -3.36
CA ARG A 273 0.90 -15.32 -2.15
C ARG A 273 1.82 -14.78 -1.04
N TYR A 274 1.30 -13.82 -0.29
CA TYR A 274 1.97 -13.20 0.87
C TYR A 274 3.34 -12.59 0.55
N GLY A 275 3.54 -12.11 -0.70
CA GLY A 275 4.79 -11.48 -1.11
C GLY A 275 5.95 -12.44 -1.36
N SER A 276 5.71 -13.75 -1.42
CA SER A 276 6.76 -14.73 -1.75
C SER A 276 7.28 -14.52 -3.17
N VAL A 277 8.60 -14.65 -3.38
CA VAL A 277 9.20 -14.52 -4.71
C VAL A 277 9.08 -15.85 -5.46
N ARG A 278 8.36 -15.85 -6.60
CA ARG A 278 8.19 -16.99 -7.49
C ARG A 278 9.25 -17.07 -8.59
N GLY A 279 9.73 -15.92 -9.03
CA GLY A 279 10.73 -15.82 -10.08
C GLY A 279 11.30 -14.41 -10.15
N VAL A 280 12.49 -14.28 -10.69
CA VAL A 280 13.16 -13.01 -10.95
C VAL A 280 13.63 -13.00 -12.38
N CYS A 281 13.33 -11.92 -13.10
CA CYS A 281 13.77 -11.74 -14.48
C CYS A 281 14.70 -10.52 -14.60
N ASP A 282 15.59 -10.59 -15.57
CA ASP A 282 16.49 -9.50 -15.96
C ASP A 282 15.75 -8.35 -16.68
N GLU A 283 16.49 -7.35 -17.15
CA GLU A 283 15.96 -6.19 -17.87
C GLU A 283 15.32 -6.55 -19.23
N THR A 284 15.59 -7.74 -19.76
CA THR A 284 14.96 -8.25 -21.01
C THR A 284 13.68 -9.04 -20.75
N GLY A 285 13.42 -9.37 -19.47
CA GLY A 285 12.31 -10.22 -19.05
C GLY A 285 12.62 -11.69 -19.08
N LYS A 286 13.89 -12.09 -19.28
CA LYS A 286 14.35 -13.48 -19.20
C LYS A 286 14.52 -13.88 -17.73
N GLU A 287 14.02 -15.06 -17.38
CA GLU A 287 14.17 -15.58 -16.02
C GLU A 287 15.64 -15.86 -15.69
N MET A 288 16.07 -15.40 -14.52
CA MET A 288 17.42 -15.61 -14.01
C MET A 288 17.52 -16.97 -13.33
N GLU A 289 18.53 -17.77 -13.69
CA GLU A 289 18.80 -19.05 -13.08
C GLU A 289 19.44 -18.90 -11.67
N GLY A 290 19.37 -19.98 -10.85
CA GLY A 290 19.61 -19.96 -9.41
C GLY A 290 20.95 -19.41 -8.90
N ASP A 291 22.02 -19.41 -9.69
CA ASP A 291 23.37 -18.91 -9.30
C ASP A 291 23.47 -17.36 -9.36
N GLU A 292 22.67 -16.72 -10.18
CA GLU A 292 22.62 -15.25 -10.26
C GLU A 292 21.65 -14.63 -9.23
N ARG A 293 20.91 -15.44 -8.50
CA ARG A 293 20.01 -15.04 -7.39
C ARG A 293 20.78 -14.72 -6.10
N GLY A 294 21.99 -14.17 -6.21
CA GLY A 294 22.81 -13.72 -5.09
C GLY A 294 22.86 -14.74 -3.94
N GLN A 295 24.05 -15.14 -3.53
CA GLN A 295 24.38 -16.07 -2.45
C GLN A 295 23.59 -15.84 -1.15
N LEU A 296 22.34 -16.25 -1.10
CA LEU A 296 21.59 -16.43 0.15
C LEU A 296 20.69 -17.64 -0.06
N GLY A 297 21.14 -18.75 0.54
CA GLY A 297 20.40 -20.00 0.57
C GLY A 297 18.99 -19.80 1.07
N CYS A 298 18.03 -19.90 0.17
CA CYS A 298 16.68 -20.22 0.52
C CYS A 298 16.45 -21.65 0.08
N GLY A 299 16.28 -22.53 1.07
CA GLY A 299 16.05 -23.95 0.87
C GLY A 299 14.90 -24.19 -0.10
N ARG A 300 15.12 -25.17 -0.96
CA ARG A 300 14.10 -25.77 -1.80
C ARG A 300 13.00 -26.37 -0.91
N ASP A 301 11.80 -26.24 -1.40
CA ASP A 301 10.64 -27.03 -0.99
C ASP A 301 10.44 -27.22 0.52
N GLY A 302 9.66 -26.34 1.10
CA GLY A 302 9.19 -26.47 2.49
C GLY A 302 7.84 -25.80 2.66
N ASP A 303 6.80 -26.62 2.53
CA ASP A 303 5.50 -26.53 3.17
C ASP A 303 4.93 -25.11 3.40
N ASP A 304 3.99 -24.71 2.58
CA ASP A 304 3.18 -23.49 2.59
C ASP A 304 2.55 -23.17 3.99
N ARG A 305 2.55 -24.13 4.91
CA ARG A 305 2.06 -24.00 6.29
C ARG A 305 3.05 -23.27 7.20
N ASN A 306 4.35 -23.36 6.94
CA ASN A 306 5.37 -22.82 7.85
C ASN A 306 5.63 -21.31 7.63
N GLN A 307 5.23 -20.74 6.49
CA GLN A 307 5.34 -19.31 6.24
C GLN A 307 4.20 -18.52 6.93
N ARG A 308 3.02 -19.10 7.04
CA ARG A 308 1.90 -18.54 7.82
C ARG A 308 2.28 -18.39 9.31
N ASP A 309 2.92 -19.41 9.88
CA ASP A 309 3.31 -19.41 11.29
C ASP A 309 4.49 -18.48 11.57
N ARG A 310 5.39 -18.23 10.64
CA ARG A 310 6.49 -17.25 10.79
C ARG A 310 6.01 -15.80 10.72
N LEU A 311 5.07 -15.48 9.86
CA LEU A 311 4.46 -14.14 9.80
C LEU A 311 3.64 -13.82 11.06
N PHE A 312 3.09 -14.88 11.74
CA PHE A 312 2.35 -14.73 12.99
C PHE A 312 3.22 -14.92 14.25
N ALA A 313 4.41 -15.49 14.15
CA ALA A 313 5.28 -15.76 15.31
C ALA A 313 6.23 -14.60 15.66
N LEU A 314 6.44 -13.61 14.81
CA LEU A 314 7.25 -12.41 15.09
C LEU A 314 6.52 -11.34 15.93
N GLY A 315 5.35 -11.66 16.46
CA GLY A 315 4.55 -10.83 17.36
C GLY A 315 4.53 -11.31 18.82
N ARG A 316 5.60 -11.94 19.31
CA ARG A 316 5.77 -12.22 20.75
C ARG A 316 6.72 -11.22 21.39
#